data_e88af9486040f35872222579be561b14
#
_entry.id   e88af9486040f35872222579be561b14
#
_cell.length_a   1.000
_cell.length_b   1.000
_cell.length_c   1.000
_cell.angle_alpha   90.00
_cell.angle_beta   90.00
_cell.angle_gamma   90.00
#
_symmetry.space_group_name_H-M   'P 1'
#
loop_
_entity.id
_entity.type
_entity.pdbx_description
1 polymer ?
#
loop_
_entity_poly.entity_id
_entity_poly.type
_entity_poly.pdbx_seq_one_letter_code
_entity_poly.pdbx_strand_id
1 'polypeptide(L)'
;MKKLAVIFPGVGYTCTKPLLYYTASMAAERGYEIIRLDYGQDIHTFHGRTPAELEPIIKLAIKRTLPQLENVPFSEYDDIIFISKSIGTTIACQLETALQLKGKVHQFLMTPIPSTLRYLSDINGLFFAGTADPYMPESKIRAAARNFPDKTGGIFEG
;
A
#
# COMPACT_ATOMS: atom_id res chain seq x y z
N MET A 1 -18.67 -13.53 9.34
CA MET A 1 -17.30 -12.93 9.32
C MET A 1 -17.36 -11.66 8.49
N LYS A 2 -17.11 -10.52 9.12
CA LYS A 2 -17.10 -9.20 8.47
C LYS A 2 -15.68 -8.88 7.98
N LYS A 3 -15.52 -8.54 6.71
CA LYS A 3 -14.20 -8.38 6.07
C LYS A 3 -14.07 -7.01 5.40
N LEU A 4 -12.92 -6.39 5.50
CA LEU A 4 -12.65 -5.07 4.93
C LEU A 4 -11.37 -5.08 4.09
N ALA A 5 -11.44 -4.50 2.90
CA ALA A 5 -10.27 -4.18 2.08
C ALA A 5 -10.16 -2.67 1.86
N VAL A 6 -9.04 -2.08 2.22
CA VAL A 6 -8.74 -0.67 1.97
C VAL A 6 -7.71 -0.58 0.85
N ILE A 7 -8.01 0.19 -0.18
CA ILE A 7 -7.20 0.31 -1.40
C ILE A 7 -6.46 1.64 -1.39
N PHE A 8 -5.13 1.58 -1.44
CA PHE A 8 -4.20 2.71 -1.40
C PHE A 8 -3.59 2.95 -2.79
N PRO A 9 -4.01 3.98 -3.52
CA PRO A 9 -3.48 4.27 -4.85
C PRO A 9 -2.03 4.77 -4.83
N GLY A 10 -1.41 4.81 -6.01
CA GLY A 10 -0.13 5.47 -6.25
C GLY A 10 -0.29 6.84 -6.88
N VAL A 11 0.81 7.54 -7.11
CA VAL A 11 0.84 8.72 -7.96
C VAL A 11 0.57 8.29 -9.41
N GLY A 12 -0.38 8.93 -10.08
CA GLY A 12 -0.77 8.58 -11.44
C GLY A 12 -1.40 7.18 -11.59
N TYR A 13 -1.61 6.49 -10.49
CA TYR A 13 -2.16 5.14 -10.47
C TYR A 13 -3.33 5.05 -9.50
N THR A 14 -4.48 5.52 -9.97
CA THR A 14 -5.73 5.53 -9.19
C THR A 14 -6.28 4.13 -8.94
N CYS A 15 -7.25 4.01 -8.04
CA CYS A 15 -7.92 2.74 -7.75
C CYS A 15 -8.66 2.12 -8.95
N THR A 16 -8.86 2.88 -10.03
CA THR A 16 -9.48 2.42 -11.28
C THR A 16 -8.49 1.79 -12.26
N LYS A 17 -7.19 1.90 -12.00
CA LYS A 17 -6.15 1.28 -12.83
C LYS A 17 -6.09 -0.24 -12.61
N PRO A 18 -5.67 -1.01 -13.64
CA PRO A 18 -5.88 -2.47 -13.68
C PRO A 18 -5.46 -3.21 -12.42
N LEU A 19 -4.25 -3.01 -11.93
CA LEU A 19 -3.72 -3.77 -10.80
C LEU A 19 -4.56 -3.60 -9.53
N LEU A 20 -4.90 -2.35 -9.18
CA LEU A 20 -5.74 -2.06 -8.02
C LEU A 20 -7.21 -2.40 -8.27
N TYR A 21 -7.70 -2.15 -9.48
CA TYR A 21 -9.08 -2.46 -9.85
C TYR A 21 -9.37 -3.96 -9.72
N TYR A 22 -8.57 -4.80 -10.35
CA TYR A 22 -8.79 -6.26 -10.33
C TYR A 22 -8.54 -6.85 -8.94
N THR A 23 -7.54 -6.36 -8.20
CA THR A 23 -7.30 -6.83 -6.84
C THR A 23 -8.48 -6.49 -5.91
N ALA A 24 -9.03 -5.29 -6.03
CA ALA A 24 -10.23 -4.90 -5.29
C ALA A 24 -11.46 -5.73 -5.70
N SER A 25 -11.62 -6.03 -6.99
CA SER A 25 -12.71 -6.88 -7.48
C SER A 25 -12.60 -8.30 -6.92
N MET A 26 -11.41 -8.88 -6.92
CA MET A 26 -11.14 -10.19 -6.32
C MET A 26 -11.42 -10.22 -4.81
N ALA A 27 -11.12 -9.14 -4.09
CA ALA A 27 -11.46 -9.01 -2.68
C ALA A 27 -12.99 -8.93 -2.48
N ALA A 28 -13.68 -8.13 -3.30
CA ALA A 28 -15.14 -8.02 -3.26
C ALA A 28 -15.83 -9.38 -3.50
N GLU A 29 -15.35 -10.16 -4.48
CA GLU A 29 -15.86 -11.52 -4.75
C GLU A 29 -15.66 -12.48 -3.55
N ARG A 30 -14.70 -12.19 -2.68
CA ARG A 30 -14.44 -12.93 -1.44
C ARG A 30 -15.15 -12.38 -0.21
N GLY A 31 -16.07 -11.43 -0.42
CA GLY A 31 -16.92 -10.89 0.62
C GLY A 31 -16.30 -9.75 1.42
N TYR A 32 -15.23 -9.10 0.92
CA TYR A 32 -14.70 -7.90 1.54
C TYR A 32 -15.53 -6.67 1.15
N GLU A 33 -15.86 -5.85 2.12
CA GLU A 33 -16.26 -4.46 1.89
C GLU A 33 -15.06 -3.68 1.35
N ILE A 34 -15.25 -2.81 0.34
CA ILE A 34 -14.14 -2.14 -0.33
C ILE A 34 -14.19 -0.64 -0.04
N ILE A 35 -13.11 -0.11 0.55
CA ILE A 35 -12.87 1.32 0.66
C ILE A 35 -11.75 1.68 -0.33
N ARG A 36 -12.02 2.61 -1.24
CA ARG A 36 -11.04 3.15 -2.19
C ARG A 36 -10.65 4.55 -1.75
N LEU A 37 -9.39 4.74 -1.38
CA LEU A 37 -8.87 6.04 -0.97
C LEU A 37 -8.61 6.94 -2.17
N ASP A 38 -8.77 8.23 -1.97
CA ASP A 38 -8.46 9.28 -2.94
C ASP A 38 -7.57 10.33 -2.27
N TYR A 39 -6.43 10.62 -2.88
CA TYR A 39 -5.49 11.63 -2.37
C TYR A 39 -5.71 13.01 -2.97
N GLY A 40 -6.59 13.15 -3.97
CA GLY A 40 -6.83 14.37 -4.72
C GLY A 40 -6.04 14.43 -6.03
N GLN A 41 -6.59 15.16 -6.99
CA GLN A 41 -6.07 15.23 -8.38
C GLN A 41 -4.65 15.78 -8.46
N ASP A 42 -4.29 16.72 -7.63
CA ASP A 42 -2.95 17.31 -7.56
C ASP A 42 -1.87 16.27 -7.21
N ILE A 43 -2.17 15.33 -6.32
CA ILE A 43 -1.28 14.20 -6.02
C ILE A 43 -1.24 13.23 -7.21
N HIS A 44 -2.38 12.90 -7.80
CA HIS A 44 -2.43 11.98 -8.94
C HIS A 44 -1.70 12.48 -10.18
N THR A 45 -1.54 13.77 -10.34
CA THR A 45 -0.80 14.41 -11.44
C THR A 45 0.62 14.85 -11.07
N PHE A 46 1.07 14.53 -9.87
CA PHE A 46 2.42 14.88 -9.40
C PHE A 46 3.51 14.12 -10.18
N HIS A 47 4.58 14.80 -10.54
CA HIS A 47 5.66 14.25 -11.38
C HIS A 47 7.00 14.07 -10.67
N GLY A 48 7.14 14.50 -9.42
CA GLY A 48 8.35 14.29 -8.60
C GLY A 48 8.58 12.81 -8.31
N ARG A 49 9.86 12.40 -8.25
CA ARG A 49 10.24 10.97 -8.21
C ARG A 49 11.29 10.65 -7.17
N THR A 50 12.03 11.64 -6.70
CA THR A 50 13.03 11.45 -5.64
C THR A 50 12.37 11.25 -4.28
N PRO A 51 13.03 10.57 -3.32
CA PRO A 51 12.52 10.44 -1.96
C PRO A 51 12.19 11.79 -1.31
N ALA A 52 13.00 12.81 -1.56
CA ALA A 52 12.79 14.17 -1.02
C ALA A 52 11.52 14.84 -1.60
N GLU A 53 11.24 14.62 -2.89
CA GLU A 53 10.02 15.14 -3.53
C GLU A 53 8.76 14.38 -3.09
N LEU A 54 8.88 13.07 -2.87
CA LEU A 54 7.75 12.22 -2.49
C LEU A 54 7.36 12.37 -1.02
N GLU A 55 8.28 12.71 -0.13
CA GLU A 55 7.98 12.79 1.32
C GLU A 55 6.86 13.78 1.66
N PRO A 56 6.85 15.03 1.19
CA PRO A 56 5.75 15.96 1.44
C PRO A 56 4.43 15.50 0.81
N ILE A 57 4.49 14.81 -0.34
CA ILE A 57 3.30 14.24 -1.00
C ILE A 57 2.70 13.12 -0.18
N ILE A 58 3.52 12.23 0.36
CA ILE A 58 3.07 11.16 1.26
C ILE A 58 2.41 11.74 2.51
N LYS A 59 3.02 12.76 3.14
CA LYS A 59 2.45 13.45 4.31
C LYS A 59 1.09 14.09 4.00
N LEU A 60 0.98 14.74 2.84
CA LEU A 60 -0.27 15.33 2.38
C LEU A 60 -1.35 14.27 2.12
N ALA A 61 -0.98 13.17 1.47
CA ALA A 61 -1.88 12.05 1.22
C ALA A 61 -2.41 11.45 2.53
N ILE A 62 -1.55 11.24 3.53
CA ILE A 62 -1.95 10.75 4.85
C ILE A 62 -2.95 11.71 5.50
N LYS A 63 -2.67 13.02 5.48
CA LYS A 63 -3.59 14.03 6.02
C LYS A 63 -4.97 13.99 5.37
N ARG A 64 -5.03 13.70 4.07
CA ARG A 64 -6.29 13.62 3.30
C ARG A 64 -7.02 12.30 3.46
N THR A 65 -6.30 11.22 3.80
CA THR A 65 -6.91 9.88 3.94
C THR A 65 -7.39 9.58 5.35
N LEU A 66 -6.78 10.17 6.37
CA LEU A 66 -7.24 10.00 7.76
C LEU A 66 -8.74 10.28 7.93
N PRO A 67 -9.31 11.41 7.43
CA PRO A 67 -10.75 11.65 7.54
C PRO A 67 -11.62 10.62 6.79
N GLN A 68 -11.09 9.98 5.76
CA GLN A 68 -11.81 8.94 5.01
C GLN A 68 -11.91 7.64 5.81
N LEU A 69 -11.06 7.45 6.81
CA LEU A 69 -10.96 6.23 7.62
C LEU A 69 -11.37 6.41 9.09
N GLU A 70 -11.49 7.65 9.59
CA GLU A 70 -11.71 7.92 11.01
C GLU A 70 -13.02 7.34 11.57
N ASN A 71 -14.05 7.23 10.73
CA ASN A 71 -15.35 6.68 11.12
C ASN A 71 -15.52 5.20 10.75
N VAL A 72 -14.47 4.54 10.27
CA VAL A 72 -14.51 3.11 9.96
C VAL A 72 -14.41 2.32 11.27
N PRO A 73 -15.40 1.48 11.58
CA PRO A 73 -15.39 0.70 12.82
C PRO A 73 -14.49 -0.53 12.67
N PHE A 74 -13.17 -0.32 12.60
CA PHE A 74 -12.18 -1.39 12.37
C PHE A 74 -12.29 -2.54 13.37
N SER A 75 -12.74 -2.28 14.59
CA SER A 75 -12.95 -3.31 15.61
C SER A 75 -14.07 -4.30 15.30
N GLU A 76 -14.97 -3.96 14.37
CA GLU A 76 -16.06 -4.84 13.96
C GLU A 76 -15.69 -5.81 12.83
N TYR A 77 -14.50 -5.65 12.23
CA TYR A 77 -14.05 -6.52 11.16
C TYR A 77 -13.16 -7.64 11.70
N ASP A 78 -13.45 -8.85 11.27
CA ASP A 78 -12.70 -10.06 11.61
C ASP A 78 -11.43 -10.22 10.77
N ASP A 79 -11.45 -9.66 9.56
CA ASP A 79 -10.35 -9.73 8.60
C ASP A 79 -10.21 -8.39 7.87
N ILE A 80 -9.01 -7.79 7.93
CA ILE A 80 -8.71 -6.50 7.32
C ILE A 80 -7.48 -6.65 6.43
N ILE A 81 -7.62 -6.27 5.16
CA ILE A 81 -6.51 -6.22 4.23
C ILE A 81 -6.30 -4.79 3.71
N PHE A 82 -5.03 -4.39 3.63
CA PHE A 82 -4.60 -3.17 2.96
C PHE A 82 -3.91 -3.53 1.65
N ILE A 83 -4.46 -3.08 0.54
CA ILE A 83 -3.95 -3.32 -0.81
C ILE A 83 -3.40 -2.01 -1.34
N SER A 84 -2.10 -1.95 -1.59
CA SER A 84 -1.41 -0.69 -1.84
C SER A 84 -0.43 -0.78 -3.01
N LYS A 85 -0.20 0.37 -3.68
CA LYS A 85 0.74 0.48 -4.81
C LYS A 85 1.61 1.73 -4.70
N SER A 86 2.91 1.59 -5.00
CA SER A 86 3.88 2.69 -5.06
C SER A 86 3.92 3.50 -3.76
N ILE A 87 3.68 4.83 -3.77
CA ILE A 87 3.61 5.64 -2.54
C ILE A 87 2.54 5.13 -1.57
N GLY A 88 1.46 4.53 -2.09
CA GLY A 88 0.40 3.93 -1.29
C GLY A 88 0.93 2.87 -0.33
N THR A 89 2.03 2.19 -0.64
CA THR A 89 2.64 1.19 0.23
C THR A 89 3.22 1.82 1.50
N THR A 90 3.86 2.97 1.39
CA THR A 90 4.35 3.73 2.57
C THR A 90 3.18 4.31 3.36
N ILE A 91 2.16 4.85 2.67
CA ILE A 91 0.97 5.43 3.29
C ILE A 91 0.22 4.35 4.10
N ALA A 92 0.02 3.16 3.52
CA ALA A 92 -0.64 2.05 4.18
C ALA A 92 0.09 1.61 5.46
N CYS A 93 1.41 1.48 5.42
CA CYS A 93 2.21 1.14 6.60
C CYS A 93 2.11 2.22 7.71
N GLN A 94 2.15 3.49 7.34
CA GLN A 94 2.04 4.59 8.32
C GLN A 94 0.63 4.68 8.91
N LEU A 95 -0.41 4.48 8.10
CA LEU A 95 -1.80 4.49 8.58
C LEU A 95 -2.14 3.29 9.46
N GLU A 96 -1.58 2.11 9.20
CA GLU A 96 -1.71 0.97 10.12
C GLU A 96 -1.24 1.33 11.53
N THR A 97 -0.12 2.05 11.63
CA THR A 97 0.39 2.53 12.92
C THR A 97 -0.48 3.65 13.50
N ALA A 98 -0.83 4.66 12.71
CA ALA A 98 -1.61 5.81 13.17
C ALA A 98 -3.02 5.43 13.65
N LEU A 99 -3.63 4.44 13.02
CA LEU A 99 -4.95 3.90 13.38
C LEU A 99 -4.89 2.79 14.45
N GLN A 100 -3.70 2.49 14.97
CA GLN A 100 -3.47 1.45 16.00
C GLN A 100 -3.96 0.05 15.56
N LEU A 101 -3.76 -0.27 14.28
CA LEU A 101 -4.19 -1.53 13.66
C LEU A 101 -3.08 -2.58 13.56
N LYS A 102 -1.92 -2.32 14.20
CA LYS A 102 -0.76 -3.23 14.15
C LYS A 102 -1.15 -4.65 14.58
N GLY A 103 -0.83 -5.62 13.72
CA GLY A 103 -1.17 -7.03 13.93
C GLY A 103 -2.60 -7.42 13.58
N LYS A 104 -3.45 -6.47 13.18
CA LYS A 104 -4.84 -6.71 12.74
C LYS A 104 -5.01 -6.66 11.24
N VAL A 105 -4.04 -6.10 10.53
CA VAL A 105 -4.10 -5.86 9.09
C VAL A 105 -3.13 -6.80 8.37
N HIS A 106 -3.58 -7.35 7.25
CA HIS A 106 -2.71 -8.02 6.27
C HIS A 106 -2.38 -7.03 5.15
N GLN A 107 -1.08 -6.78 4.93
CA GLN A 107 -0.58 -5.84 3.93
C GLN A 107 -0.23 -6.55 2.61
N PHE A 108 -0.76 -6.03 1.49
CA PHE A 108 -0.36 -6.41 0.13
C PHE A 108 0.31 -5.20 -0.52
N LEU A 109 1.65 -5.20 -0.50
CA LEU A 109 2.47 -4.08 -0.96
C LEU A 109 2.93 -4.32 -2.40
N MET A 110 2.30 -3.67 -3.37
CA MET A 110 2.66 -3.79 -4.78
C MET A 110 3.59 -2.67 -5.21
N THR A 111 4.69 -3.02 -5.85
CA THR A 111 5.74 -2.08 -6.28
C THR A 111 6.11 -1.06 -5.19
N PRO A 112 6.59 -1.54 -4.01
CA PRO A 112 6.95 -0.65 -2.91
C PRO A 112 8.08 0.30 -3.32
N ILE A 113 8.07 1.51 -2.78
CA ILE A 113 9.13 2.49 -2.94
C ILE A 113 10.17 2.36 -1.82
N PRO A 114 11.39 2.94 -1.95
CA PRO A 114 12.44 2.78 -0.95
C PRO A 114 12.03 3.12 0.48
N SER A 115 11.17 4.14 0.68
CA SER A 115 10.69 4.52 2.00
C SER A 115 9.82 3.46 2.68
N THR A 116 9.28 2.51 1.93
CA THR A 116 8.46 1.40 2.46
C THR A 116 9.32 0.32 3.11
N LEU A 117 10.55 0.13 2.67
CA LEU A 117 11.40 -0.99 3.09
C LEU A 117 11.63 -1.04 4.61
N ARG A 118 11.69 0.12 5.26
CA ARG A 118 11.88 0.22 6.71
C ARG A 118 10.72 -0.34 7.53
N TYR A 119 9.56 -0.56 6.92
CA TYR A 119 8.39 -1.11 7.60
C TYR A 119 8.26 -2.63 7.45
N LEU A 120 9.06 -3.27 6.59
CA LEU A 120 8.91 -4.70 6.29
C LEU A 120 9.05 -5.61 7.50
N SER A 121 9.89 -5.23 8.49
CA SER A 121 10.03 -6.00 9.74
C SER A 121 8.75 -6.03 10.58
N ASP A 122 7.91 -4.99 10.44
CA ASP A 122 6.79 -4.73 11.36
C ASP A 122 5.43 -5.12 10.78
N ILE A 123 5.34 -5.29 9.45
CA ILE A 123 4.08 -5.62 8.81
C ILE A 123 3.75 -7.12 8.91
N ASN A 124 2.47 -7.42 8.88
CA ASN A 124 1.96 -8.74 8.59
C ASN A 124 1.48 -8.73 7.13
N GLY A 125 2.24 -9.32 6.21
CA GLY A 125 1.85 -9.26 4.80
C GLY A 125 2.98 -9.57 3.82
N LEU A 126 2.74 -9.27 2.56
CA LEU A 126 3.61 -9.61 1.45
C LEU A 126 3.92 -8.39 0.58
N PHE A 127 5.13 -8.33 0.01
CA PHE A 127 5.46 -7.39 -1.04
C PHE A 127 5.68 -8.08 -2.39
N PHE A 128 5.40 -7.34 -3.46
CA PHE A 128 5.56 -7.75 -4.85
C PHE A 128 6.31 -6.65 -5.60
N ALA A 129 7.40 -6.98 -6.26
CA ALA A 129 8.24 -6.00 -6.94
C ALA A 129 8.73 -6.51 -8.29
N GLY A 130 9.01 -5.60 -9.22
CA GLY A 130 9.64 -5.89 -10.50
C GLY A 130 11.10 -5.41 -10.52
N THR A 131 12.00 -6.17 -11.13
CA THR A 131 13.44 -5.82 -11.22
C THR A 131 13.71 -4.61 -12.10
N ALA A 132 12.81 -4.32 -13.05
CA ALA A 132 12.86 -3.14 -13.91
C ALA A 132 12.12 -1.92 -13.36
N ASP A 133 11.73 -1.93 -12.08
CA ASP A 133 11.04 -0.78 -11.47
C ASP A 133 11.98 0.43 -11.42
N PRO A 134 11.65 1.55 -12.10
CA PRO A 134 12.53 2.71 -12.16
C PRO A 134 12.67 3.45 -10.82
N TYR A 135 11.80 3.18 -9.84
CA TYR A 135 11.81 3.85 -8.54
C TYR A 135 12.45 3.02 -7.43
N MET A 136 12.62 1.72 -7.66
CA MET A 136 13.17 0.79 -6.68
C MET A 136 14.37 0.05 -7.27
N PRO A 137 15.61 0.38 -6.88
CA PRO A 137 16.79 -0.34 -7.36
C PRO A 137 16.69 -1.85 -7.11
N GLU A 138 17.02 -2.65 -8.11
CA GLU A 138 16.99 -4.13 -8.04
C GLU A 138 17.77 -4.67 -6.84
N SER A 139 18.93 -4.07 -6.53
CA SER A 139 19.74 -4.46 -5.37
C SER A 139 18.97 -4.35 -4.04
N LYS A 140 18.13 -3.33 -3.89
CA LYS A 140 17.28 -3.15 -2.71
C LYS A 140 16.13 -4.17 -2.66
N ILE A 141 15.54 -4.49 -3.82
CA ILE A 141 14.51 -5.54 -3.92
C ILE A 141 15.08 -6.88 -3.48
N ARG A 142 16.23 -7.24 -4.02
CA ARG A 142 16.89 -8.52 -3.70
C ARG A 142 17.38 -8.58 -2.25
N ALA A 143 17.87 -7.47 -1.70
CA ALA A 143 18.23 -7.39 -0.28
C ALA A 143 16.99 -7.56 0.61
N ALA A 144 15.88 -6.90 0.30
CA ALA A 144 14.63 -7.05 1.03
C ALA A 144 14.12 -8.50 0.98
N ALA A 145 14.17 -9.15 -0.18
CA ALA A 145 13.75 -10.54 -0.33
C ALA A 145 14.63 -11.51 0.49
N ARG A 146 15.95 -11.26 0.56
CA ARG A 146 16.84 -12.07 1.40
C ARG A 146 16.61 -11.86 2.90
N ASN A 147 16.37 -10.62 3.31
CA ASN A 147 16.20 -10.26 4.71
C ASN A 147 14.80 -10.62 5.25
N PHE A 148 13.80 -10.61 4.38
CA PHE A 148 12.40 -10.88 4.71
C PHE A 148 11.77 -11.89 3.73
N PRO A 149 12.28 -13.15 3.69
CA PRO A 149 11.80 -14.16 2.76
C PRO A 149 10.34 -14.53 3.00
N ASP A 150 9.89 -14.49 4.25
CA ASP A 150 8.51 -14.73 4.67
C ASP A 150 7.54 -13.61 4.24
N LYS A 151 8.06 -12.44 3.84
CA LYS A 151 7.28 -11.28 3.37
C LYS A 151 7.38 -11.07 1.87
N THR A 152 8.14 -11.90 1.18
CA THR A 152 8.33 -11.80 -0.27
C THR A 152 7.23 -12.58 -0.99
N GLY A 153 6.26 -11.86 -1.55
CA GLY A 153 5.17 -12.45 -2.33
C GLY A 153 5.58 -12.78 -3.76
N GLY A 154 6.48 -11.96 -4.35
CA GLY A 154 6.98 -12.21 -5.69
C GLY A 154 7.94 -11.14 -6.18
N ILE A 155 8.96 -11.56 -6.95
CA ILE A 155 9.85 -10.70 -7.71
C ILE A 155 9.70 -11.08 -9.17
N PHE A 156 9.39 -10.10 -10.01
CA PHE A 156 9.14 -10.28 -11.42
C PHE A 156 10.31 -9.70 -12.22
N GLU A 157 10.87 -10.53 -13.11
CA GLU A 157 11.88 -10.11 -14.06
C GLU A 157 11.24 -9.35 -15.22
N GLY A 158 11.80 -8.23 -15.63
CA GLY A 158 11.24 -7.46 -16.72
C GLY A 158 11.86 -6.11 -16.93
#